data_2e0533df8e7a63888a8728a408f12452
#
_entry.id   2e0533df8e7a63888a8728a408f12452
#
_cell.length_a   1.000
_cell.length_b   1.000
_cell.length_c   1.000
_cell.angle_alpha   90.00
_cell.angle_beta   90.00
_cell.angle_gamma   90.00
#
_symmetry.space_group_name_H-M   'P 1'
#
loop_
_entity.id
_entity.type
_entity.pdbx_description
1 polymer ?
#
loop_
_entity_poly.entity_id
_entity_poly.type
_entity_poly.pdbx_seq_one_letter_code
_entity_poly.pdbx_strand_id
1 'polypeptide(L)'
;MDIIREKTACFTGHRPEKLPGGSSDSPEAKVIKSMLYTEITAAVNDGYDTFITGMQRGIDLWAGEIVLSLAADMPLRLIAPLPYRDIGSSFKGADKWAFGRIISAASETVVISEEYTRACMQQRNRFMVDNSSRLIAVIANEKSGTGQTLRYAVNQGIDVRRIDINTLFPDKDQLSLF
;
A
#
# COMPACT_ATOMS: atom_id res chain seq x y z
N MET A 1 -3.92 20.90 -3.34
CA MET A 1 -3.07 19.68 -3.16
C MET A 1 -1.90 19.80 -4.13
N ASP A 2 -0.70 19.92 -3.61
CA ASP A 2 0.50 20.10 -4.41
C ASP A 2 1.33 18.82 -4.34
N ILE A 3 1.10 17.89 -5.28
CA ILE A 3 1.79 16.61 -5.39
C ILE A 3 2.85 16.72 -6.48
N ILE A 4 4.11 16.57 -6.11
CA ILE A 4 5.21 16.46 -7.07
C ILE A 4 5.35 14.98 -7.45
N ARG A 5 4.81 14.62 -8.62
CA ARG A 5 4.72 13.23 -9.08
C ARG A 5 6.07 12.51 -9.06
N GLU A 6 7.14 13.17 -9.47
CA GLU A 6 8.50 12.64 -9.55
C GLU A 6 9.10 12.30 -8.18
N LYS A 7 8.54 12.86 -7.10
CA LYS A 7 8.94 12.61 -5.71
C LYS A 7 7.91 11.81 -4.92
N THR A 8 6.89 11.27 -5.60
CA THR A 8 5.79 10.57 -4.98
C THR A 8 5.80 9.09 -5.33
N ALA A 9 5.70 8.23 -4.31
CA ALA A 9 5.50 6.79 -4.43
C ALA A 9 4.15 6.37 -3.86
N CYS A 10 3.55 5.32 -4.39
CA CYS A 10 2.31 4.76 -3.87
C CYS A 10 2.43 3.25 -3.65
N PHE A 11 1.40 2.69 -3.02
CA PHE A 11 1.36 1.29 -2.63
C PHE A 11 0.18 0.56 -3.26
N THR A 12 0.34 -0.74 -3.44
CA THR A 12 -0.77 -1.67 -3.67
C THR A 12 -0.45 -3.03 -3.06
N GLY A 13 -1.47 -3.72 -2.58
CA GLY A 13 -1.30 -5.05 -2.01
C GLY A 13 -2.61 -5.64 -1.51
N HIS A 14 -2.51 -6.87 -1.02
CA HIS A 14 -3.65 -7.64 -0.56
C HIS A 14 -4.06 -7.31 0.87
N ARG A 15 -5.31 -7.64 1.22
CA ARG A 15 -5.79 -7.66 2.59
C ARG A 15 -5.16 -8.81 3.38
N PRO A 16 -5.12 -8.76 4.74
CA PRO A 16 -4.44 -9.76 5.55
C PRO A 16 -4.90 -11.20 5.27
N GLU A 17 -6.20 -11.43 5.09
CA GLU A 17 -6.77 -12.74 4.82
C GLU A 17 -6.35 -13.37 3.47
N LYS A 18 -5.78 -12.57 2.57
CA LYS A 18 -5.23 -12.99 1.27
C LYS A 18 -3.70 -13.16 1.28
N LEU A 19 -3.07 -12.90 2.42
CA LEU A 19 -1.63 -12.99 2.61
C LEU A 19 -1.29 -14.23 3.45
N PRO A 20 -0.06 -14.78 3.34
CA PRO A 20 0.40 -15.83 4.22
C PRO A 20 0.25 -15.44 5.69
N GLY A 21 -0.17 -16.38 6.54
CA GLY A 21 -0.45 -16.16 7.95
C GLY A 21 -1.83 -15.58 8.24
N GLY A 22 -2.52 -14.98 7.27
CA GLY A 22 -3.93 -14.57 7.34
C GLY A 22 -4.25 -13.43 8.31
N SER A 23 -3.26 -12.83 8.96
CA SER A 23 -3.44 -11.76 9.96
C SER A 23 -2.30 -10.74 9.94
N SER A 24 -2.53 -9.59 10.60
CA SER A 24 -1.54 -8.50 10.68
C SER A 24 -0.38 -8.78 11.66
N ASP A 25 -0.51 -9.78 12.53
CA ASP A 25 0.46 -10.09 13.60
C ASP A 25 1.19 -11.41 13.36
N SER A 26 0.92 -12.10 12.26
CA SER A 26 1.59 -13.37 11.93
C SER A 26 3.10 -13.17 11.70
N PRO A 27 3.91 -14.21 11.86
CA PRO A 27 5.33 -14.16 11.48
C PRO A 27 5.54 -13.75 10.02
N GLU A 28 4.67 -14.20 9.12
CA GLU A 28 4.69 -13.87 7.69
C GLU A 28 4.39 -12.39 7.47
N ALA A 29 3.42 -11.81 8.18
CA ALA A 29 3.14 -10.38 8.12
C ALA A 29 4.35 -9.55 8.56
N LYS A 30 5.11 -9.99 9.56
CA LYS A 30 6.34 -9.30 10.01
C LYS A 30 7.40 -9.29 8.91
N VAL A 31 7.57 -10.40 8.19
CA VAL A 31 8.49 -10.47 7.03
C VAL A 31 8.05 -9.52 5.95
N ILE A 32 6.77 -9.49 5.59
CA ILE A 32 6.24 -8.59 4.56
C ILE A 32 6.44 -7.12 4.96
N LYS A 33 6.15 -6.77 6.21
CA LYS A 33 6.38 -5.41 6.75
C LYS A 33 7.86 -5.02 6.68
N SER A 34 8.77 -5.96 6.95
CA SER A 34 10.20 -5.73 6.81
C SER A 34 10.60 -5.43 5.35
N MET A 35 10.04 -6.14 4.40
CA MET A 35 10.27 -5.89 2.98
C MET A 35 9.68 -4.54 2.54
N LEU A 36 8.48 -4.17 3.02
CA LEU A 36 7.90 -2.84 2.81
C LEU A 36 8.79 -1.75 3.36
N TYR A 37 9.29 -1.91 4.58
CA TYR A 37 10.23 -0.96 5.20
C TYR A 37 11.48 -0.76 4.33
N THR A 38 12.05 -1.84 3.80
CA THR A 38 13.21 -1.81 2.90
C THR A 38 12.91 -1.02 1.63
N GLU A 39 11.79 -1.28 0.96
CA GLU A 39 11.41 -0.59 -0.26
C GLU A 39 11.04 0.88 -0.02
N ILE A 40 10.40 1.21 1.09
CA ILE A 40 10.09 2.60 1.47
C ILE A 40 11.40 3.36 1.74
N THR A 41 12.33 2.75 2.49
CA THR A 41 13.63 3.36 2.78
C THR A 41 14.44 3.55 1.49
N ALA A 42 14.42 2.59 0.58
CA ALA A 42 15.04 2.72 -0.74
C ALA A 42 14.44 3.89 -1.53
N ALA A 43 13.12 4.05 -1.50
CA ALA A 43 12.46 5.18 -2.15
C ALA A 43 12.92 6.51 -1.54
N VAL A 44 12.99 6.63 -0.21
CA VAL A 44 13.51 7.83 0.47
C VAL A 44 14.94 8.14 0.03
N ASN A 45 15.81 7.13 -0.04
CA ASN A 45 17.18 7.29 -0.50
C ASN A 45 17.27 7.71 -1.97
N ASP A 46 16.30 7.34 -2.80
CA ASP A 46 16.18 7.75 -4.20
C ASP A 46 15.56 9.16 -4.37
N GLY A 47 15.20 9.83 -3.27
CA GLY A 47 14.68 11.21 -3.27
C GLY A 47 13.16 11.32 -3.23
N TYR A 48 12.42 10.24 -2.98
CA TYR A 48 10.99 10.28 -2.73
C TYR A 48 10.71 10.82 -1.32
N ASP A 49 9.86 11.81 -1.21
CA ASP A 49 9.47 12.45 0.06
C ASP A 49 7.96 12.39 0.34
N THR A 50 7.18 11.95 -0.64
CA THR A 50 5.72 11.86 -0.55
C THR A 50 5.26 10.45 -0.86
N PHE A 51 4.36 9.93 -0.03
CA PHE A 51 3.81 8.57 -0.16
C PHE A 51 2.29 8.62 -0.15
N ILE A 52 1.67 7.80 -1.00
CA ILE A 52 0.20 7.71 -1.09
C ILE A 52 -0.23 6.29 -0.73
N THR A 53 -1.02 6.14 0.33
CA THR A 53 -1.58 4.86 0.75
C THR A 53 -3.08 4.78 0.49
N GLY A 54 -3.53 3.65 -0.03
CA GLY A 54 -4.93 3.46 -0.45
C GLY A 54 -5.93 3.21 0.68
N MET A 55 -5.48 3.17 1.92
CA MET A 55 -6.33 3.09 3.12
C MET A 55 -7.18 1.82 3.24
N GLN A 56 -6.83 0.76 2.51
CA GLN A 56 -7.43 -0.55 2.69
C GLN A 56 -6.66 -1.36 3.75
N ARG A 57 -7.35 -2.28 4.43
CA ARG A 57 -6.72 -3.22 5.38
C ARG A 57 -5.57 -3.99 4.73
N GLY A 58 -4.58 -4.35 5.53
CA GLY A 58 -3.39 -5.06 5.07
C GLY A 58 -2.31 -4.11 4.56
N ILE A 59 -1.81 -4.34 3.36
CA ILE A 59 -0.62 -3.66 2.83
C ILE A 59 -0.74 -2.14 2.88
N ASP A 60 -1.88 -1.57 2.52
CA ASP A 60 -2.05 -0.12 2.51
C ASP A 60 -1.88 0.49 3.92
N LEU A 61 -2.53 -0.08 4.94
CA LEU A 61 -2.39 0.40 6.31
C LEU A 61 -0.99 0.14 6.86
N TRP A 62 -0.39 -1.03 6.58
CA TRP A 62 0.96 -1.35 7.04
C TRP A 62 2.00 -0.39 6.45
N ALA A 63 1.91 -0.11 5.16
CA ALA A 63 2.79 0.86 4.50
C ALA A 63 2.60 2.28 5.06
N GLY A 64 1.35 2.70 5.28
CA GLY A 64 1.04 3.99 5.88
C GLY A 64 1.64 4.15 7.28
N GLU A 65 1.54 3.14 8.14
CA GLU A 65 2.15 3.15 9.48
C GLU A 65 3.68 3.20 9.42
N ILE A 66 4.31 2.50 8.47
CA ILE A 66 5.77 2.54 8.27
C ILE A 66 6.19 3.95 7.86
N VAL A 67 5.50 4.57 6.90
CA VAL A 67 5.81 5.95 6.47
C VAL A 67 5.66 6.93 7.64
N LEU A 68 4.60 6.82 8.44
CA LEU A 68 4.41 7.68 9.62
C LEU A 68 5.51 7.48 10.66
N SER A 69 5.98 6.26 10.86
CA SER A 69 7.10 5.97 11.75
C SER A 69 8.39 6.66 11.28
N LEU A 70 8.68 6.60 9.98
CA LEU A 70 9.84 7.28 9.39
C LEU A 70 9.68 8.81 9.38
N ALA A 71 8.47 9.31 9.22
CA ALA A 71 8.17 10.74 9.23
C ALA A 71 8.42 11.42 10.59
N ALA A 72 8.58 10.66 11.68
CA ALA A 72 8.99 11.18 12.96
C ALA A 72 10.40 11.81 12.93
N ASP A 73 11.28 11.28 12.08
CA ASP A 73 12.68 11.70 11.98
C ASP A 73 13.05 12.27 10.60
N MET A 74 12.15 12.22 9.64
CA MET A 74 12.38 12.63 8.25
C MET A 74 11.24 13.52 7.74
N PRO A 75 11.50 14.47 6.82
CA PRO A 75 10.47 15.34 6.26
C PRO A 75 9.64 14.61 5.19
N LEU A 76 8.90 13.57 5.60
CA LEU A 76 8.05 12.79 4.73
C LEU A 76 6.58 13.23 4.83
N ARG A 77 5.87 13.14 3.71
CA ARG A 77 4.43 13.40 3.61
C ARG A 77 3.69 12.10 3.33
N LEU A 78 2.56 11.89 4.01
CA LEU A 78 1.65 10.80 3.73
C LEU A 78 0.31 11.37 3.26
N ILE A 79 -0.17 10.90 2.10
CA ILE A 79 -1.46 11.25 1.53
C ILE A 79 -2.37 10.02 1.62
N ALA A 80 -3.59 10.22 2.08
CA ALA A 80 -4.56 9.16 2.34
C ALA A 80 -5.83 9.33 1.49
N PRO A 81 -5.87 8.88 0.22
CA PRO A 81 -7.09 8.86 -0.57
C PRO A 81 -8.04 7.77 -0.07
N LEU A 82 -9.24 8.17 0.34
CA LEU A 82 -10.32 7.29 0.72
C LEU A 82 -11.13 6.93 -0.54
N PRO A 83 -11.30 5.66 -0.88
CA PRO A 83 -12.14 5.27 -2.02
C PRO A 83 -13.58 5.74 -1.84
N TYR A 84 -14.10 5.70 -0.60
CA TYR A 84 -15.35 6.34 -0.19
C TYR A 84 -15.21 6.78 1.27
N ARG A 85 -16.00 7.79 1.66
CA ARG A 85 -15.85 8.49 2.95
C ARG A 85 -15.79 7.55 4.15
N ASP A 86 -16.69 6.59 4.24
CA ASP A 86 -16.88 5.73 5.40
C ASP A 86 -16.16 4.37 5.31
N ILE A 87 -15.13 4.24 4.49
CA ILE A 87 -14.41 2.95 4.32
C ILE A 87 -13.95 2.36 5.65
N GLY A 88 -13.49 3.19 6.57
CA GLY A 88 -12.98 2.73 7.88
C GLY A 88 -14.06 2.33 8.88
N SER A 89 -15.34 2.58 8.60
CA SER A 89 -16.43 2.34 9.56
C SER A 89 -16.59 0.86 9.93
N SER A 90 -16.29 -0.04 9.00
CA SER A 90 -16.36 -1.50 9.20
C SER A 90 -15.09 -2.13 9.77
N PHE A 91 -14.00 -1.37 9.87
CA PHE A 91 -12.74 -1.88 10.39
C PHE A 91 -12.81 -2.10 11.90
N LYS A 92 -12.09 -3.11 12.39
CA LYS A 92 -12.08 -3.51 13.80
C LYS A 92 -10.65 -3.70 14.30
N GLY A 93 -10.49 -3.68 15.62
CA GLY A 93 -9.21 -4.00 16.26
C GLY A 93 -8.04 -3.17 15.74
N ALA A 94 -6.94 -3.84 15.43
CA ALA A 94 -5.71 -3.22 14.93
C ALA A 94 -5.90 -2.43 13.63
N ASP A 95 -6.76 -2.92 12.72
CA ASP A 95 -7.04 -2.24 11.46
C ASP A 95 -7.75 -0.88 11.69
N LYS A 96 -8.72 -0.85 12.60
CA LYS A 96 -9.42 0.40 12.95
C LYS A 96 -8.47 1.39 13.60
N TRP A 97 -7.60 0.91 14.47
CA TRP A 97 -6.63 1.75 15.16
C TRP A 97 -5.58 2.33 14.19
N ALA A 98 -5.02 1.48 13.31
CA ALA A 98 -4.08 1.91 12.27
C ALA A 98 -4.72 2.93 11.32
N PHE A 99 -5.95 2.68 10.87
CA PHE A 99 -6.70 3.61 10.04
C PHE A 99 -6.87 4.97 10.71
N GLY A 100 -7.30 5.00 11.99
CA GLY A 100 -7.48 6.23 12.75
C GLY A 100 -6.17 7.02 12.92
N ARG A 101 -5.05 6.33 13.19
CA ARG A 101 -3.72 6.95 13.28
C ARG A 101 -3.32 7.60 11.96
N ILE A 102 -3.50 6.89 10.85
CA ILE A 102 -3.14 7.42 9.53
C ILE A 102 -3.98 8.64 9.20
N ILE A 103 -5.30 8.59 9.40
CA ILE A 103 -6.19 9.75 9.17
C ILE A 103 -5.77 10.95 10.01
N SER A 104 -5.40 10.74 11.27
CA SER A 104 -5.01 11.83 12.18
C SER A 104 -3.66 12.45 11.85
N ALA A 105 -2.74 11.68 11.26
CA ALA A 105 -1.35 12.08 11.04
C ALA A 105 -0.99 12.32 9.56
N ALA A 106 -1.86 11.91 8.63
CA ALA A 106 -1.65 12.16 7.22
C ALA A 106 -1.56 13.66 6.92
N SER A 107 -0.64 14.01 6.02
CA SER A 107 -0.49 15.39 5.56
C SER A 107 -1.73 15.86 4.82
N GLU A 108 -2.44 14.95 4.18
CA GLU A 108 -3.66 15.23 3.42
C GLU A 108 -4.53 13.97 3.29
N THR A 109 -5.85 14.16 3.40
CA THR A 109 -6.86 13.14 3.15
C THR A 109 -7.73 13.56 1.97
N VAL A 110 -7.91 12.68 1.00
CA VAL A 110 -8.70 12.93 -0.23
C VAL A 110 -9.86 11.95 -0.28
N VAL A 111 -11.09 12.43 -0.39
CA VAL A 111 -12.28 11.57 -0.57
C VAL A 111 -12.55 11.43 -2.06
N ILE A 112 -12.41 10.22 -2.61
CA ILE A 112 -12.63 9.93 -4.04
C ILE A 112 -14.12 9.87 -4.36
N SER A 113 -14.91 9.25 -3.47
CA SER A 113 -16.36 9.17 -3.59
C SER A 113 -17.01 9.43 -2.22
N GLU A 114 -18.13 10.12 -2.18
CA GLU A 114 -18.86 10.33 -0.92
C GLU A 114 -19.43 9.01 -0.40
N GLU A 115 -19.94 8.18 -1.29
CA GLU A 115 -20.53 6.89 -0.97
C GLU A 115 -19.81 5.75 -1.70
N TYR A 116 -20.03 4.52 -1.25
CA TYR A 116 -19.52 3.33 -1.94
C TYR A 116 -20.13 3.22 -3.34
N THR A 117 -19.28 3.08 -4.34
CA THR A 117 -19.65 2.73 -5.72
C THR A 117 -18.82 1.55 -6.20
N ARG A 118 -19.28 0.84 -7.24
CA ARG A 118 -18.49 -0.27 -7.84
C ARG A 118 -17.14 0.19 -8.39
N ALA A 119 -17.01 1.46 -8.75
CA ALA A 119 -15.82 2.02 -9.37
C ALA A 119 -14.87 2.69 -8.36
N CYS A 120 -15.32 3.02 -7.13
CA CYS A 120 -14.56 3.87 -6.21
C CYS A 120 -13.17 3.32 -5.87
N MET A 121 -13.03 2.00 -5.71
CA MET A 121 -11.74 1.36 -5.45
C MET A 121 -10.78 1.53 -6.63
N GLN A 122 -11.28 1.33 -7.85
CA GLN A 122 -10.47 1.49 -9.07
C GLN A 122 -10.11 2.97 -9.30
N GLN A 123 -11.03 3.87 -9.05
CA GLN A 123 -10.78 5.33 -9.15
C GLN A 123 -9.70 5.77 -8.16
N ARG A 124 -9.75 5.30 -6.91
CA ARG A 124 -8.71 5.53 -5.91
C ARG A 124 -7.36 4.98 -6.37
N ASN A 125 -7.31 3.75 -6.89
CA ASN A 125 -6.07 3.14 -7.37
C ASN A 125 -5.46 3.94 -8.53
N ARG A 126 -6.28 4.40 -9.48
CA ARG A 126 -5.84 5.29 -10.57
C ARG A 126 -5.31 6.60 -10.03
N PHE A 127 -6.03 7.25 -9.12
CA PHE A 127 -5.57 8.47 -8.46
C PHE A 127 -4.16 8.30 -7.88
N MET A 128 -3.89 7.19 -7.19
CA MET A 128 -2.58 6.93 -6.60
C MET A 128 -1.49 6.78 -7.66
N VAL A 129 -1.72 5.99 -8.69
CA VAL A 129 -0.75 5.76 -9.77
C VAL A 129 -0.52 7.03 -10.59
N ASP A 130 -1.56 7.77 -10.93
CA ASP A 130 -1.49 9.00 -11.75
C ASP A 130 -0.68 10.11 -11.06
N ASN A 131 -0.70 10.12 -9.72
CA ASN A 131 0.04 11.09 -8.90
C ASN A 131 1.39 10.58 -8.39
N SER A 132 1.88 9.45 -8.90
CA SER A 132 3.13 8.83 -8.46
C SER A 132 4.03 8.51 -9.64
N SER A 133 5.35 8.43 -9.38
CA SER A 133 6.34 7.91 -10.33
C SER A 133 6.91 6.56 -9.93
N ARG A 134 6.54 6.05 -8.74
CA ARG A 134 6.88 4.70 -8.27
C ARG A 134 5.67 4.02 -7.63
N LEU A 135 5.48 2.73 -7.93
CA LEU A 135 4.57 1.83 -7.24
C LEU A 135 5.36 0.77 -6.47
N ILE A 136 5.10 0.63 -5.17
CA ILE A 136 5.56 -0.50 -4.36
C ILE A 136 4.39 -1.47 -4.24
N ALA A 137 4.53 -2.65 -4.87
CA ALA A 137 3.47 -3.64 -5.01
C ALA A 137 3.80 -4.92 -4.26
N VAL A 138 2.95 -5.31 -3.30
CA VAL A 138 3.01 -6.63 -2.64
C VAL A 138 1.97 -7.52 -3.28
N ILE A 139 2.40 -8.53 -4.03
CA ILE A 139 1.52 -9.32 -4.87
C ILE A 139 1.70 -10.83 -4.71
N ALA A 140 0.57 -11.55 -4.64
CA ALA A 140 0.47 -13.00 -4.66
C ALA A 140 -0.37 -13.50 -5.84
N ASN A 141 -1.31 -12.69 -6.32
CA ASN A 141 -2.28 -13.10 -7.35
C ASN A 141 -2.45 -11.99 -8.41
N GLU A 142 -1.99 -12.27 -9.61
CA GLU A 142 -2.08 -11.36 -10.77
C GLU A 142 -3.52 -11.05 -11.22
N LYS A 143 -4.48 -11.92 -10.93
CA LYS A 143 -5.90 -11.74 -11.28
C LYS A 143 -6.68 -10.92 -10.26
N SER A 144 -6.02 -10.43 -9.22
CA SER A 144 -6.62 -9.61 -8.15
C SER A 144 -6.74 -8.14 -8.54
N GLY A 145 -7.40 -7.36 -7.69
CA GLY A 145 -7.40 -5.89 -7.78
C GLY A 145 -5.98 -5.30 -7.68
N THR A 146 -5.11 -5.92 -6.86
CA THR A 146 -3.69 -5.58 -6.80
C THR A 146 -3.00 -5.79 -8.14
N GLY A 147 -3.25 -6.92 -8.81
CA GLY A 147 -2.74 -7.18 -10.15
C GLY A 147 -3.25 -6.19 -11.20
N GLN A 148 -4.51 -5.75 -11.10
CA GLN A 148 -5.06 -4.70 -11.97
C GLN A 148 -4.32 -3.36 -11.78
N THR A 149 -4.07 -2.96 -10.55
CA THR A 149 -3.32 -1.73 -10.23
C THR A 149 -1.89 -1.82 -10.74
N LEU A 150 -1.24 -2.96 -10.57
CA LEU A 150 0.11 -3.20 -11.06
C LEU A 150 0.18 -3.09 -12.60
N ARG A 151 -0.73 -3.72 -13.33
CA ARG A 151 -0.80 -3.59 -14.80
C ARG A 151 -1.06 -2.15 -15.24
N TYR A 152 -1.93 -1.43 -14.53
CA TYR A 152 -2.16 -0.02 -14.81
C TYR A 152 -0.89 0.81 -14.63
N ALA A 153 -0.14 0.60 -13.55
CA ALA A 153 1.13 1.28 -13.29
C ALA A 153 2.17 0.98 -14.38
N VAL A 154 2.29 -0.27 -14.81
CA VAL A 154 3.19 -0.66 -15.91
C VAL A 154 2.79 0.06 -17.21
N ASN A 155 1.49 0.12 -17.52
CA ASN A 155 1.00 0.82 -18.71
C ASN A 155 1.23 2.34 -18.65
N GLN A 156 1.24 2.94 -17.45
CA GLN A 156 1.58 4.35 -17.25
C GLN A 156 3.10 4.61 -17.27
N GLY A 157 3.92 3.56 -17.38
CA GLY A 157 5.38 3.66 -17.46
C GLY A 157 6.07 4.15 -16.18
N ILE A 158 5.44 3.98 -15.02
CA ILE A 158 6.08 4.32 -13.74
C ILE A 158 7.00 3.20 -13.25
N ASP A 159 7.95 3.51 -12.38
CA ASP A 159 8.83 2.54 -11.75
C ASP A 159 8.02 1.60 -10.84
N VAL A 160 8.13 0.29 -11.04
CA VAL A 160 7.41 -0.71 -10.24
C VAL A 160 8.39 -1.52 -9.42
N ARG A 161 8.25 -1.45 -8.10
CA ARG A 161 8.98 -2.26 -7.12
C ARG A 161 8.05 -3.37 -6.64
N ARG A 162 8.37 -4.61 -7.00
CA ARG A 162 7.53 -5.76 -6.74
C ARG A 162 8.08 -6.59 -5.59
N ILE A 163 7.25 -6.81 -4.57
CA ILE A 163 7.47 -7.79 -3.51
C ILE A 163 6.59 -9.00 -3.84
N ASP A 164 7.19 -10.06 -4.34
CA ASP A 164 6.48 -11.27 -4.76
C ASP A 164 6.31 -12.22 -3.58
N ILE A 165 5.07 -12.41 -3.16
CA ILE A 165 4.72 -13.26 -2.01
C ILE A 165 5.09 -14.72 -2.28
N ASN A 166 4.92 -15.20 -3.51
CA ASN A 166 5.20 -16.60 -3.85
C ASN A 166 6.72 -16.88 -3.83
N THR A 167 7.54 -15.88 -4.08
CA THR A 167 9.00 -15.98 -3.94
C THR A 167 9.42 -15.93 -2.48
N LEU A 168 8.79 -15.07 -1.66
CA LEU A 168 9.09 -14.97 -0.23
C LEU A 168 8.64 -16.20 0.57
N PHE A 169 7.53 -16.80 0.17
CA PHE A 169 6.91 -17.93 0.86
C PHE A 169 6.59 -19.02 -0.17
N PRO A 170 7.62 -19.72 -0.69
CA PRO A 170 7.40 -20.81 -1.64
C PRO A 170 6.64 -21.95 -0.94
N ASP A 171 5.69 -22.56 -1.66
CA ASP A 171 4.97 -23.72 -1.17
C ASP A 171 5.95 -24.84 -0.79
N LYS A 172 5.73 -25.48 0.35
CA LYS A 172 6.61 -26.57 0.84
C LYS A 172 6.75 -27.72 -0.16
N ASP A 173 5.75 -27.93 -1.02
CA ASP A 173 5.77 -28.93 -2.09
C ASP A 173 6.74 -28.60 -3.23
N GLN A 174 7.07 -27.31 -3.44
CA GLN A 174 8.08 -26.90 -4.42
C GLN A 174 9.52 -27.09 -3.91
N LEU A 175 9.72 -27.07 -2.59
CA LEU A 175 11.04 -27.28 -1.98
C LEU A 175 11.45 -28.76 -1.94
N SER A 176 10.52 -29.71 -2.14
CA SER A 176 10.81 -31.14 -2.15
C SER A 176 11.35 -31.67 -3.49
N LEU A 177 11.48 -30.82 -4.51
CA LEU A 177 12.00 -31.16 -5.84
C LEU A 177 13.48 -30.84 -6.03
N PHE A 178 14.14 -30.38 -4.98
CA PHE A 178 15.57 -30.12 -4.93
C PHE A 178 16.18 -30.85 -3.70
#